data_b33d83fb136707029fcf52b27987a354
#
_entry.id   b33d83fb136707029fcf52b27987a354
#
_cell.length_a   1.000
_cell.length_b   1.000
_cell.length_c   1.000
_cell.angle_alpha   90.00
_cell.angle_beta   90.00
_cell.angle_gamma   90.00
#
_symmetry.space_group_name_H-M   'P 1'
#
loop_
_entity.id
_entity.type
_entity.pdbx_description
1 polymer ?
#
loop_
_entity_poly.entity_id
_entity_poly.type
_entity_poly.pdbx_seq_one_letter_code
_entity_poly.pdbx_strand_id
1 'polypeptide(L)'
;MAKKKKAVRRKKKEAASVGLSVAETPTGTGATDALAALVDRDGGAVLGAYRDPFGGKSVLIVSLPIEKVEPTPFQRDPSDPHVKRLMTVIETLDRFLDPIIVIRRDD
;
A
#
# COMPACT_ATOMS: atom_id res chain seq x y z
N MET A 1 -41.72 -2.94 49.22
CA MET A 1 -41.65 -3.54 47.87
C MET A 1 -40.43 -3.01 47.14
N ALA A 2 -39.47 -3.85 46.84
CA ALA A 2 -38.30 -3.44 46.08
C ALA A 2 -38.65 -3.24 44.60
N LYS A 3 -38.47 -2.03 44.07
CA LYS A 3 -38.62 -1.78 42.65
C LYS A 3 -37.42 -2.44 41.90
N LYS A 4 -37.69 -3.44 41.10
CA LYS A 4 -36.71 -4.01 40.18
C LYS A 4 -36.25 -2.91 39.23
N LYS A 5 -34.98 -2.46 39.36
CA LYS A 5 -34.36 -1.60 38.38
C LYS A 5 -34.27 -2.37 37.07
N LYS A 6 -35.02 -1.93 36.04
CA LYS A 6 -34.85 -2.43 34.68
C LYS A 6 -33.41 -2.17 34.26
N ALA A 7 -32.64 -3.24 34.00
CA ALA A 7 -31.31 -3.13 33.42
C ALA A 7 -31.44 -2.43 32.07
N VAL A 8 -30.85 -1.23 31.95
CA VAL A 8 -30.76 -0.52 30.68
C VAL A 8 -29.81 -1.32 29.79
N ARG A 9 -30.39 -2.00 28.82
CA ARG A 9 -29.60 -2.71 27.79
C ARG A 9 -28.77 -1.68 27.05
N ARG A 10 -27.47 -1.57 27.36
CA ARG A 10 -26.55 -0.74 26.58
C ARG A 10 -26.64 -1.20 25.13
N LYS A 11 -27.12 -0.33 24.24
CA LYS A 11 -27.02 -0.57 22.79
C LYS A 11 -25.57 -0.83 22.49
N LYS A 12 -25.26 -2.02 21.97
CA LYS A 12 -23.94 -2.35 21.44
C LYS A 12 -23.66 -1.30 20.36
N LYS A 13 -22.67 -0.43 20.56
CA LYS A 13 -22.23 0.48 19.50
C LYS A 13 -21.87 -0.40 18.32
N GLU A 14 -22.56 -0.21 17.19
CA GLU A 14 -22.13 -0.81 15.94
C GLU A 14 -20.67 -0.40 15.73
N ALA A 15 -19.79 -1.41 15.55
CA ALA A 15 -18.41 -1.12 15.23
C ALA A 15 -18.39 -0.29 13.94
N ALA A 16 -17.85 0.94 14.01
CA ALA A 16 -17.70 1.76 12.84
C ALA A 16 -16.91 0.96 11.79
N SER A 17 -17.41 0.91 10.56
CA SER A 17 -16.70 0.29 9.45
C SER A 17 -15.31 0.92 9.34
N VAL A 18 -14.27 0.11 9.51
CA VAL A 18 -12.88 0.56 9.38
C VAL A 18 -12.46 0.28 7.95
N GLY A 19 -12.57 1.27 7.09
CA GLY A 19 -12.15 1.12 5.71
C GLY A 19 -13.00 1.94 4.74
N LEU A 20 -12.56 1.97 3.50
CA LEU A 20 -13.25 2.63 2.40
C LEU A 20 -14.15 1.65 1.65
N SER A 21 -15.26 2.15 1.15
CA SER A 21 -16.07 1.43 0.17
C SER A 21 -15.35 1.39 -1.18
N VAL A 22 -15.81 0.51 -2.07
CA VAL A 22 -15.25 0.42 -3.44
C VAL A 22 -15.31 1.76 -4.17
N ALA A 23 -16.39 2.53 -3.97
CA ALA A 23 -16.55 3.84 -4.62
C ALA A 23 -15.56 4.90 -4.13
N GLU A 24 -15.02 4.74 -2.92
CA GLU A 24 -14.08 5.69 -2.31
C GLU A 24 -12.62 5.35 -2.61
N THR A 25 -12.32 4.18 -3.14
CA THR A 25 -10.94 3.75 -3.42
C THR A 25 -10.27 4.44 -4.61
N PRO A 26 -10.98 4.90 -5.67
CA PRO A 26 -10.33 5.71 -6.68
C PRO A 26 -9.78 7.01 -6.10
N THR A 27 -8.57 7.37 -6.49
CA THR A 27 -7.93 8.61 -6.04
C THR A 27 -8.63 9.82 -6.67
N GLY A 28 -8.97 10.80 -5.84
CA GLY A 28 -9.41 12.10 -6.31
C GLY A 28 -8.30 12.86 -7.04
N THR A 29 -8.69 13.81 -7.88
CA THR A 29 -7.75 14.66 -8.62
C THR A 29 -6.86 15.45 -7.66
N GLY A 30 -5.55 15.43 -7.87
CA GLY A 30 -4.58 16.26 -7.17
C GLY A 30 -3.96 15.65 -5.91
N ALA A 31 -4.55 14.62 -5.33
CA ALA A 31 -4.08 14.05 -4.04
C ALA A 31 -2.64 13.50 -4.08
N THR A 32 -2.16 13.07 -5.24
CA THR A 32 -0.83 12.48 -5.42
C THR A 32 0.04 13.24 -6.41
N ASP A 33 -0.37 14.42 -6.85
CA ASP A 33 0.33 15.16 -7.92
C ASP A 33 1.77 15.51 -7.55
N ALA A 34 2.03 15.92 -6.31
CA ALA A 34 3.37 16.24 -5.85
C ALA A 34 4.30 15.01 -5.89
N LEU A 35 3.81 13.87 -5.42
CA LEU A 35 4.58 12.62 -5.46
C LEU A 35 4.76 12.12 -6.90
N ALA A 36 3.75 12.23 -7.74
CA ALA A 36 3.82 11.88 -9.15
C ALA A 36 4.89 12.70 -9.88
N ALA A 37 4.98 13.99 -9.61
CA ALA A 37 6.02 14.86 -10.17
C ALA A 37 7.42 14.45 -9.73
N LEU A 38 7.60 14.01 -8.49
CA LEU A 38 8.87 13.50 -7.98
C LEU A 38 9.26 12.17 -8.64
N VAL A 39 8.30 11.28 -8.85
CA VAL A 39 8.53 10.02 -9.57
C VAL A 39 8.98 10.28 -11.01
N ASP A 40 8.33 11.20 -11.69
CA ASP A 40 8.70 11.60 -13.05
C ASP A 40 10.12 12.18 -13.10
N ARG A 41 10.45 13.06 -12.15
CA ARG A 41 11.80 13.63 -12.02
C ARG A 41 12.87 12.57 -11.73
N ASP A 42 12.54 11.51 -11.00
CA ASP A 42 13.46 10.41 -10.71
C ASP A 42 13.61 9.43 -11.89
N GLY A 43 12.95 9.69 -13.00
CA GLY A 43 13.01 8.87 -14.21
C GLY A 43 12.03 7.69 -14.20
N GLY A 44 11.08 7.69 -13.28
CA GLY A 44 10.03 6.68 -13.21
C GLY A 44 8.78 7.05 -13.99
N ALA A 45 7.79 6.18 -13.94
CA ALA A 45 6.48 6.40 -14.53
C ALA A 45 5.37 6.01 -13.56
N VAL A 46 4.32 6.80 -13.50
CA VAL A 46 3.12 6.47 -12.71
C VAL A 46 2.23 5.56 -13.53
N LEU A 47 1.95 4.37 -13.00
CA LEU A 47 1.08 3.37 -13.64
C LEU A 47 -0.35 3.44 -13.15
N GLY A 48 -0.57 3.92 -11.94
CA GLY A 48 -1.89 4.06 -11.36
C GLY A 48 -1.85 4.72 -9.99
N ALA A 49 -3.02 5.08 -9.51
CA ALA A 49 -3.20 5.68 -8.20
C ALA A 49 -4.51 5.20 -7.57
N TYR A 50 -4.50 5.01 -6.26
CA TYR A 50 -5.69 4.61 -5.53
C TYR A 50 -5.60 5.05 -4.07
N ARG A 51 -6.71 4.97 -3.36
CA ARG A 51 -6.74 5.14 -1.91
C ARG A 51 -6.73 3.77 -1.24
N ASP A 52 -5.84 3.59 -0.28
CA ASP A 52 -5.78 2.35 0.49
C ASP A 52 -7.14 2.09 1.16
N PRO A 53 -7.78 0.94 0.89
CA PRO A 53 -9.10 0.64 1.44
C PRO A 53 -9.14 0.61 2.97
N PHE A 54 -8.04 0.28 3.62
CA PHE A 54 -7.98 0.19 5.08
C PHE A 54 -7.73 1.56 5.73
N GLY A 55 -6.68 2.26 5.32
CA GLY A 55 -6.26 3.51 5.94
C GLY A 55 -6.71 4.78 5.21
N GLY A 56 -7.22 4.67 3.98
CA GLY A 56 -7.65 5.80 3.17
C GLY A 56 -6.52 6.68 2.63
N LYS A 57 -5.27 6.29 2.82
CA LYS A 57 -4.12 7.02 2.28
C LYS A 57 -3.99 6.83 0.79
N SER A 58 -3.59 7.88 0.09
CA SER A 58 -3.31 7.81 -1.34
C SER A 58 -2.01 7.07 -1.62
N VAL A 59 -2.06 6.14 -2.57
CA VAL A 59 -0.96 5.28 -2.98
C VAL A 59 -0.76 5.38 -4.48
N LEU A 60 0.49 5.44 -4.93
CA LEU A 60 0.85 5.34 -6.34
C LEU A 60 1.42 3.96 -6.66
N ILE A 61 1.03 3.42 -7.80
CA ILE A 61 1.73 2.30 -8.43
C ILE A 61 2.63 2.90 -9.51
N VAL A 62 3.93 2.63 -9.40
CA VAL A 62 4.93 3.27 -10.24
C VAL A 62 5.93 2.25 -10.79
N SER A 63 6.52 2.58 -11.93
CA SER A 63 7.72 1.93 -12.44
C SER A 63 8.91 2.81 -12.16
N LEU A 64 9.95 2.28 -11.52
CA LEU A 64 11.15 3.02 -11.15
C LEU A 64 12.39 2.40 -11.77
N PRO A 65 13.40 3.21 -12.14
CA PRO A 65 14.72 2.68 -12.49
C PRO A 65 15.31 1.94 -11.30
N ILE A 66 15.87 0.76 -11.54
CA ILE A 66 16.39 -0.09 -10.46
C ILE A 66 17.55 0.59 -9.70
N GLU A 67 18.31 1.45 -10.35
CA GLU A 67 19.40 2.22 -9.73
C GLU A 67 18.93 3.22 -8.68
N LYS A 68 17.64 3.58 -8.71
CA LYS A 68 17.03 4.51 -7.75
C LYS A 68 16.45 3.82 -6.53
N VAL A 69 16.42 2.49 -6.52
CA VAL A 69 15.84 1.70 -5.43
C VAL A 69 16.97 1.06 -4.64
N GLU A 70 16.98 1.31 -3.33
CA GLU A 70 17.98 0.77 -2.41
C GLU A 70 17.31 -0.11 -1.36
N PRO A 71 17.94 -1.21 -0.92
CA PRO A 71 17.43 -2.00 0.18
C PRO A 71 17.48 -1.19 1.48
N THR A 72 16.52 -1.46 2.39
CA THR A 72 16.53 -0.83 3.72
C THR A 72 17.69 -1.39 4.57
N PRO A 73 18.23 -0.59 5.53
CA PRO A 73 19.34 -1.04 6.38
C PRO A 73 18.98 -2.25 7.27
N PHE A 74 17.70 -2.50 7.47
CA PHE A 74 17.20 -3.55 8.35
C PHE A 74 16.80 -4.83 7.60
N GLN A 75 16.94 -4.83 6.29
CA GLN A 75 16.57 -5.98 5.48
C GLN A 75 17.64 -7.08 5.59
N ARG A 76 17.20 -8.32 5.76
CA ARG A 76 18.11 -9.47 5.73
C ARG A 76 18.69 -9.63 4.33
N ASP A 77 19.96 -10.05 4.28
CA ASP A 77 20.56 -10.47 3.02
C ASP A 77 19.77 -11.66 2.46
N PRO A 78 19.39 -11.62 1.17
CA PRO A 78 18.69 -12.74 0.56
C PRO A 78 19.62 -13.97 0.45
N SER A 79 19.07 -15.15 0.67
CA SER A 79 19.80 -16.38 0.41
C SER A 79 19.92 -16.64 -1.10
N ASP A 80 21.09 -17.12 -1.56
CA ASP A 80 21.31 -17.41 -2.97
C ASP A 80 20.29 -18.40 -3.57
N PRO A 81 19.91 -19.50 -2.89
CA PRO A 81 18.87 -20.39 -3.41
C PRO A 81 17.51 -19.72 -3.60
N HIS A 82 17.15 -18.79 -2.69
CA HIS A 82 15.89 -18.06 -2.79
C HIS A 82 15.88 -17.08 -3.97
N VAL A 83 16.97 -16.35 -4.15
CA VAL A 83 17.14 -15.45 -5.30
C VAL A 83 17.07 -16.20 -6.62
N LYS A 84 17.79 -17.32 -6.75
CA LYS A 84 17.77 -18.14 -7.95
C LYS A 84 16.38 -18.69 -8.26
N ARG A 85 15.64 -19.11 -7.24
CA ARG A 85 14.26 -19.61 -7.40
C ARG A 85 13.33 -18.51 -7.90
N LEU A 86 13.44 -17.30 -7.34
CA LEU A 86 12.65 -16.15 -7.77
C LEU A 86 12.96 -15.76 -9.21
N MET A 87 14.23 -15.71 -9.58
CA MET A 87 14.67 -15.45 -10.95
C MET A 87 14.07 -16.46 -11.94
N THR A 88 14.12 -17.73 -11.60
CA THR A 88 13.56 -18.81 -12.44
C THR A 88 12.05 -18.64 -12.62
N VAL A 89 11.33 -18.31 -11.56
CA VAL A 89 9.88 -18.07 -11.63
C VAL A 89 9.54 -16.87 -12.50
N ILE A 90 10.26 -15.76 -12.35
CA ILE A 90 10.07 -14.56 -13.18
C ILE A 90 10.33 -14.84 -14.65
N GLU A 91 11.42 -15.53 -14.96
CA GLU A 91 11.77 -15.92 -16.33
C GLU A 91 10.72 -16.86 -16.96
N THR A 92 10.22 -17.81 -16.19
CA THR A 92 9.20 -18.76 -16.65
C THR A 92 7.86 -18.09 -16.94
N LEU A 93 7.45 -17.17 -16.07
CA LEU A 93 6.17 -16.45 -16.19
C LEU A 93 6.25 -15.23 -17.12
N ASP A 94 7.45 -14.75 -17.39
CA ASP A 94 7.72 -13.55 -18.20
C ASP A 94 6.93 -12.31 -17.72
N ARG A 95 6.82 -12.16 -16.40
CA ARG A 95 6.17 -11.02 -15.75
C ARG A 95 6.59 -10.86 -14.29
N PHE A 96 6.44 -9.66 -13.76
CA PHE A 96 6.49 -9.43 -12.33
C PHE A 96 5.28 -10.05 -11.64
N LEU A 97 5.51 -10.71 -10.51
CA LEU A 97 4.45 -11.34 -9.72
C LEU A 97 3.76 -10.32 -8.82
N ASP A 98 4.53 -9.59 -8.02
CA ASP A 98 4.01 -8.66 -7.03
C ASP A 98 4.83 -7.36 -7.02
N PRO A 99 4.16 -6.21 -6.89
CA PRO A 99 4.85 -4.95 -6.61
C PRO A 99 5.45 -4.96 -5.21
N ILE A 100 6.56 -4.27 -5.05
CA ILE A 100 7.18 -4.04 -3.74
C ILE A 100 6.79 -2.68 -3.19
N ILE A 101 6.80 -2.55 -1.87
CA ILE A 101 6.56 -1.28 -1.21
C ILE A 101 7.87 -0.51 -1.12
N VAL A 102 7.87 0.71 -1.61
CA VAL A 102 9.01 1.64 -1.52
C VAL A 102 8.59 2.92 -0.84
N ILE A 103 9.52 3.55 -0.17
CA ILE A 103 9.35 4.86 0.47
C ILE A 103 10.40 5.80 -0.11
N ARG A 104 9.95 6.97 -0.57
CA ARG A 104 10.87 7.99 -1.06
C ARG A 104 11.51 8.72 0.12
N ARG A 105 12.85 8.83 0.11
CA ARG A 105 13.58 9.69 1.05
C ARG A 105 13.61 11.12 0.56
N ASP A 106 13.66 12.06 1.49
CA ASP A 106 13.63 13.50 1.20
C ASP A 106 15.00 14.12 0.89
N ASP A 107 16.02 13.31 0.76
CA ASP A 107 17.39 13.73 0.45
C ASP A 107 17.75 13.69 -1.03
#